data_cc1fe26d728aa0cf28a6344e1378d9ad
#
_entry.id   cc1fe26d728aa0cf28a6344e1378d9ad
#
_cell.length_a   1.000
_cell.length_b   1.000
_cell.length_c   1.000
_cell.angle_alpha   90.00
_cell.angle_beta   90.00
_cell.angle_gamma   90.00
#
_symmetry.space_group_name_H-M   'P 1'
#
loop_
_entity.id
_entity.type
_entity.pdbx_description
1 polymer ?
#
loop_
_entity_poly.entity_id
_entity_poly.type
_entity_poly.pdbx_seq_one_letter_code
_entity_poly.pdbx_strand_id
1 'polypeptide(L)'
;MTGLAGKKILLGVSGGIAAYKTPELVRRLRDRGADVRVMMTDAAKAFITPLSLQAVSGYPVLDDLLDPAAEAAMGHIELAKWADLIVLAPATADLIARITAGMANDLVTTACLASAAPLAIVPAMNQQMYRASITQENLQRLDQRGVLIWGPDSGSQACGDIGPGRMLDPLAIVAHALSRAAPVFYLHLLHFLIT
;
A
#
# COMPACT_ATOMS: atom_id res chain seq x y z
N MET A 1 18.28 13.74 9.29
CA MET A 1 17.27 14.08 8.25
C MET A 1 16.28 12.93 8.16
N THR A 2 15.00 13.23 8.26
CA THR A 2 13.94 12.22 8.10
C THR A 2 13.90 11.80 6.63
N GLY A 3 14.20 10.54 6.32
CA GLY A 3 14.46 10.09 4.95
C GLY A 3 13.26 10.11 3.99
N LEU A 4 12.03 10.42 4.48
CA LEU A 4 10.81 10.60 3.69
C LEU A 4 10.29 12.05 3.72
N ALA A 5 11.12 13.02 4.16
CA ALA A 5 10.71 14.41 4.25
C ALA A 5 10.20 14.94 2.90
N GLY A 6 8.97 15.45 2.90
CA GLY A 6 8.30 15.97 1.72
C GLY A 6 7.80 14.93 0.72
N LYS A 7 7.96 13.63 0.99
CA LYS A 7 7.41 12.57 0.14
C LYS A 7 5.92 12.40 0.40
N LYS A 8 5.16 12.30 -0.66
CA LYS A 8 3.72 12.14 -0.69
C LYS A 8 3.36 10.69 -0.91
N ILE A 9 2.84 10.03 0.12
CA ILE A 9 2.49 8.61 0.08
C ILE A 9 0.98 8.45 0.13
N LEU A 10 0.43 7.79 -0.89
CA LEU A 10 -0.97 7.40 -0.93
C LEU A 10 -1.10 5.95 -0.47
N LEU A 11 -1.70 5.75 0.70
CA LEU A 11 -1.92 4.42 1.28
C LEU A 11 -3.31 3.92 0.90
N GLY A 12 -3.38 2.82 0.16
CA GLY A 12 -4.62 2.09 -0.13
C GLY A 12 -4.81 0.92 0.83
N VAL A 13 -5.96 0.87 1.48
CA VAL A 13 -6.29 -0.16 2.48
C VAL A 13 -7.41 -1.05 1.96
N SER A 14 -7.16 -2.36 1.83
CA SER A 14 -8.18 -3.34 1.44
C SER A 14 -8.71 -4.16 2.62
N GLY A 15 -9.84 -4.85 2.41
CA GLY A 15 -10.59 -5.55 3.44
C GLY A 15 -9.94 -6.86 3.88
N GLY A 16 -9.26 -6.84 5.01
CA GLY A 16 -8.70 -8.01 5.66
C GLY A 16 -8.26 -7.69 7.09
N ILE A 17 -8.13 -8.73 7.92
CA ILE A 17 -7.78 -8.54 9.34
C ILE A 17 -6.50 -7.71 9.50
N ALA A 18 -5.53 -7.81 8.60
CA ALA A 18 -4.28 -7.05 8.66
C ALA A 18 -4.46 -5.52 8.57
N ALA A 19 -5.67 -5.02 8.20
CA ALA A 19 -5.99 -3.59 8.19
C ALA A 19 -5.79 -2.92 9.57
N TYR A 20 -5.86 -3.68 10.68
CA TYR A 20 -5.59 -3.13 12.01
C TYR A 20 -4.16 -2.58 12.18
N LYS A 21 -3.21 -2.99 11.33
CA LYS A 21 -1.83 -2.51 11.34
C LYS A 21 -1.65 -1.14 10.66
N THR A 22 -2.64 -0.71 9.88
CA THR A 22 -2.49 0.50 9.05
C THR A 22 -2.38 1.79 9.83
N PRO A 23 -3.04 2.01 10.99
CA PRO A 23 -2.79 3.20 11.80
C PRO A 23 -1.34 3.33 12.25
N GLU A 24 -0.73 2.22 12.65
CA GLU A 24 0.68 2.20 13.02
C GLU A 24 1.57 2.50 11.79
N LEU A 25 1.28 1.91 10.64
CA LEU A 25 2.00 2.19 9.40
C LEU A 25 1.94 3.68 9.04
N VAL A 26 0.76 4.30 9.10
CA VAL A 26 0.59 5.74 8.84
C VAL A 26 1.46 6.56 9.79
N ARG A 27 1.44 6.26 11.10
CA ARG A 27 2.26 6.97 12.09
C ARG A 27 3.73 6.85 11.78
N ARG A 28 4.22 5.63 11.49
CA ARG A 28 5.64 5.39 11.20
C ARG A 28 6.12 6.07 9.93
N LEU A 29 5.29 6.13 8.89
CA LEU A 29 5.62 6.89 7.68
C LEU A 29 5.71 8.40 7.98
N ARG A 30 4.77 8.94 8.75
CA ARG A 30 4.75 10.36 9.18
C ARG A 30 5.93 10.71 10.11
N ASP A 31 6.32 9.81 11.01
CA ASP A 31 7.50 9.98 11.88
C ASP A 31 8.79 10.13 11.05
N ARG A 32 8.79 9.62 9.81
CA ARG A 32 9.90 9.77 8.84
C ARG A 32 9.74 10.99 7.91
N GLY A 33 8.72 11.81 8.15
CA GLY A 33 8.49 13.08 7.46
C GLY A 33 7.63 12.96 6.20
N ALA A 34 7.01 11.79 5.92
CA ALA A 34 6.10 11.64 4.81
C ALA A 34 4.79 12.39 5.05
N ASP A 35 4.23 12.96 3.98
CA ASP A 35 2.83 13.36 3.91
C ASP A 35 2.03 12.13 3.47
N VAL A 36 1.07 11.68 4.29
CA VAL A 36 0.36 10.41 4.07
C VAL A 36 -1.14 10.70 3.94
N ARG A 37 -1.71 10.35 2.80
CA ARG A 37 -3.16 10.29 2.58
C ARG A 37 -3.61 8.85 2.48
N VAL A 38 -4.85 8.59 2.87
CA VAL A 38 -5.38 7.23 2.92
C VAL A 38 -6.63 7.11 2.06
N MET A 39 -6.70 6.05 1.27
CA MET A 39 -7.89 5.60 0.57
C MET A 39 -8.25 4.18 1.01
N MET A 40 -9.54 3.86 1.01
CA MET A 40 -10.06 2.57 1.48
C MET A 40 -10.99 1.95 0.46
N THR A 41 -10.96 0.61 0.36
CA THR A 41 -12.05 -0.13 -0.26
C THR A 41 -13.23 -0.23 0.71
N ASP A 42 -14.45 -0.44 0.21
CA ASP A 42 -15.62 -0.67 1.06
C ASP A 42 -15.40 -1.82 2.05
N ALA A 43 -14.80 -2.92 1.59
CA ALA A 43 -14.50 -4.07 2.44
C ALA A 43 -13.54 -3.73 3.59
N ALA A 44 -12.67 -2.75 3.44
CA ALA A 44 -11.74 -2.34 4.51
C ALA A 44 -12.48 -1.73 5.71
N LYS A 45 -13.62 -1.06 5.47
CA LYS A 45 -14.43 -0.44 6.54
C LYS A 45 -15.01 -1.44 7.54
N ALA A 46 -15.11 -2.72 7.17
CA ALA A 46 -15.52 -3.79 8.08
C ALA A 46 -14.43 -4.16 9.10
N PHE A 47 -13.16 -3.81 8.87
CA PHE A 47 -12.03 -4.16 9.73
C PHE A 47 -11.44 -2.97 10.47
N ILE A 48 -11.55 -1.76 9.90
CA ILE A 48 -11.07 -0.52 10.50
C ILE A 48 -11.92 0.65 10.01
N THR A 49 -12.19 1.60 10.90
CA THR A 49 -13.01 2.76 10.52
C THR A 49 -12.18 3.83 9.80
N PRO A 50 -12.76 4.59 8.85
CA PRO A 50 -12.13 5.76 8.26
C PRO A 50 -11.67 6.76 9.34
N LEU A 51 -12.44 6.95 10.40
CA LEU A 51 -12.12 7.85 11.50
C LEU A 51 -10.79 7.51 12.18
N SER A 52 -10.48 6.20 12.37
CA SER A 52 -9.21 5.77 12.96
C SER A 52 -8.02 6.18 12.10
N LEU A 53 -8.15 6.09 10.79
CA LEU A 53 -7.08 6.46 9.85
C LEU A 53 -6.98 7.97 9.65
N GLN A 54 -8.12 8.69 9.66
CA GLN A 54 -8.16 10.14 9.65
C GLN A 54 -7.44 10.73 10.87
N ALA A 55 -7.68 10.16 12.06
CA ALA A 55 -7.05 10.64 13.30
C ALA A 55 -5.52 10.56 13.26
N VAL A 56 -4.96 9.53 12.63
CA VAL A 56 -3.49 9.35 12.54
C VAL A 56 -2.86 10.00 11.31
N SER A 57 -3.59 10.13 10.20
CA SER A 57 -3.08 10.79 8.99
C SER A 57 -3.20 12.32 9.06
N GLY A 58 -4.22 12.82 9.78
CA GLY A 58 -4.56 14.23 9.82
C GLY A 58 -5.36 14.72 8.60
N TYR A 59 -5.76 13.80 7.71
CA TYR A 59 -6.56 14.09 6.51
C TYR A 59 -7.82 13.24 6.46
N PRO A 60 -8.90 13.72 5.84
CA PRO A 60 -10.06 12.88 5.53
C PRO A 60 -9.62 11.62 4.75
N VAL A 61 -10.21 10.49 5.11
CA VAL A 61 -10.02 9.25 4.37
C VAL A 61 -10.94 9.24 3.16
N LEU A 62 -10.42 8.88 2.02
CA LEU A 62 -11.14 8.83 0.76
C LEU A 62 -11.59 7.38 0.53
N ASP A 63 -12.88 7.15 0.37
CA ASP A 63 -13.45 5.81 0.31
C ASP A 63 -14.60 5.64 -0.69
N ASP A 64 -15.00 6.73 -1.35
CA ASP A 64 -16.00 6.72 -2.40
C ASP A 64 -15.46 7.43 -3.66
N LEU A 65 -15.57 6.74 -4.82
CA LEU A 65 -15.15 7.28 -6.11
C LEU A 65 -16.07 8.42 -6.59
N LEU A 66 -17.31 8.43 -6.15
CA LEU A 66 -18.37 9.32 -6.66
C LEU A 66 -18.82 10.32 -5.59
N ASP A 67 -18.10 10.49 -4.49
CA ASP A 67 -18.40 11.51 -3.47
C ASP A 67 -18.20 12.91 -4.04
N PRO A 68 -19.26 13.72 -4.21
CA PRO A 68 -19.14 15.07 -4.75
C PRO A 68 -18.31 16.01 -3.88
N ALA A 69 -18.28 15.80 -2.55
CA ALA A 69 -17.49 16.61 -1.63
C ALA A 69 -15.99 16.28 -1.73
N ALA A 70 -15.65 14.99 -1.87
CA ALA A 70 -14.28 14.56 -2.12
C ALA A 70 -13.79 15.02 -3.50
N GLU A 71 -14.61 14.93 -4.54
CA GLU A 71 -14.27 15.39 -5.90
C GLU A 71 -14.04 16.91 -5.93
N ALA A 72 -14.80 17.69 -5.18
CA ALA A 72 -14.59 19.15 -5.08
C ALA A 72 -13.33 19.53 -4.30
N ALA A 73 -12.89 18.71 -3.36
CA ALA A 73 -11.71 18.97 -2.53
C ALA A 73 -10.41 18.46 -3.18
N MET A 74 -10.40 17.21 -3.59
CA MET A 74 -9.31 16.54 -4.31
C MET A 74 -9.87 15.29 -4.97
N GLY A 75 -10.27 15.39 -6.23
CA GLY A 75 -10.80 14.29 -7.01
C GLY A 75 -9.77 13.14 -7.19
N HIS A 76 -10.27 11.98 -7.60
CA HIS A 76 -9.43 10.78 -7.77
C HIS A 76 -8.24 10.99 -8.73
N ILE A 77 -8.39 11.84 -9.76
CA ILE A 77 -7.30 12.18 -10.68
C ILE A 77 -6.24 13.05 -10.00
N GLU A 78 -6.65 14.04 -9.19
CA GLU A 78 -5.71 14.89 -8.46
C GLU A 78 -4.98 14.09 -7.39
N LEU A 79 -5.67 13.19 -6.71
CA LEU A 79 -5.09 12.27 -5.75
C LEU A 79 -4.04 11.36 -6.40
N ALA A 80 -4.34 10.81 -7.59
CA ALA A 80 -3.42 10.00 -8.37
C ALA A 80 -2.16 10.77 -8.80
N LYS A 81 -2.30 12.05 -9.14
CA LYS A 81 -1.18 12.94 -9.50
C LYS A 81 -0.39 13.44 -8.30
N TRP A 82 -1.02 13.54 -7.14
CA TRP A 82 -0.40 14.03 -5.92
C TRP A 82 0.66 13.07 -5.38
N ALA A 83 0.47 11.76 -5.53
CA ALA A 83 1.32 10.75 -4.92
C ALA A 83 2.70 10.65 -5.58
N ASP A 84 3.76 10.57 -4.76
CA ASP A 84 5.10 10.16 -5.17
C ASP A 84 5.27 8.63 -5.10
N LEU A 85 4.43 7.96 -4.30
CA LEU A 85 4.38 6.51 -4.10
C LEU A 85 2.97 6.11 -3.69
N ILE A 86 2.43 5.07 -4.32
CA ILE A 86 1.21 4.40 -3.85
C ILE A 86 1.60 3.10 -3.16
N VAL A 87 1.08 2.88 -1.96
CA VAL A 87 1.29 1.64 -1.19
C VAL A 87 -0.06 1.00 -0.90
N LEU A 88 -0.29 -0.22 -1.38
CA LEU A 88 -1.47 -1.01 -1.04
C LEU A 88 -1.14 -1.94 0.12
N ALA A 89 -1.57 -1.60 1.31
CA ALA A 89 -1.28 -2.33 2.54
C ALA A 89 -2.43 -2.26 3.56
N PRO A 90 -3.10 -3.39 3.85
CA PRO A 90 -2.93 -4.70 3.23
C PRO A 90 -3.46 -4.73 1.79
N ALA A 91 -2.89 -5.61 0.95
CA ALA A 91 -3.43 -5.96 -0.35
C ALA A 91 -3.96 -7.40 -0.32
N THR A 92 -5.28 -7.56 -0.41
CA THR A 92 -5.95 -8.87 -0.47
C THR A 92 -5.79 -9.51 -1.85
N ALA A 93 -6.03 -10.82 -1.94
CA ALA A 93 -6.03 -11.53 -3.23
C ALA A 93 -7.01 -10.90 -4.24
N ASP A 94 -8.19 -10.47 -3.77
CA ASP A 94 -9.17 -9.76 -4.59
C ASP A 94 -8.60 -8.45 -5.16
N LEU A 95 -8.03 -7.59 -4.31
CA LEU A 95 -7.45 -6.33 -4.76
C LEU A 95 -6.30 -6.57 -5.76
N ILE A 96 -5.41 -7.53 -5.48
CA ILE A 96 -4.32 -7.93 -6.38
C ILE A 96 -4.87 -8.37 -7.74
N ALA A 97 -5.91 -9.21 -7.77
CA ALA A 97 -6.54 -9.67 -9.01
C ALA A 97 -7.13 -8.50 -9.82
N ARG A 98 -7.84 -7.58 -9.15
CA ARG A 98 -8.44 -6.40 -9.80
C ARG A 98 -7.39 -5.46 -10.38
N ILE A 99 -6.31 -5.17 -9.66
CA ILE A 99 -5.18 -4.37 -10.16
C ILE A 99 -4.51 -5.06 -11.34
N THR A 100 -4.30 -6.38 -11.27
CA THR A 100 -3.70 -7.16 -12.37
C THR A 100 -4.55 -7.10 -13.64
N ALA A 101 -5.88 -7.14 -13.49
CA ALA A 101 -6.84 -7.03 -14.59
C ALA A 101 -7.03 -5.59 -15.11
N GLY A 102 -6.47 -4.57 -14.46
CA GLY A 102 -6.65 -3.17 -14.84
C GLY A 102 -8.06 -2.64 -14.57
N MET A 103 -8.75 -3.19 -13.55
CA MET A 103 -10.07 -2.70 -13.15
C MET A 103 -9.99 -1.33 -12.50
N ALA A 104 -11.04 -0.52 -12.69
CA ALA A 104 -11.22 0.82 -12.12
C ALA A 104 -12.67 0.95 -11.62
N ASN A 105 -13.07 0.04 -10.74
CA ASN A 105 -14.46 -0.08 -10.26
C ASN A 105 -14.66 0.44 -8.83
N ASP A 106 -13.58 0.88 -8.18
CA ASP A 106 -13.60 1.63 -6.92
C ASP A 106 -12.51 2.71 -6.91
N LEU A 107 -12.50 3.54 -5.88
CA LEU A 107 -11.52 4.62 -5.75
C LEU A 107 -10.07 4.11 -5.75
N VAL A 108 -9.79 3.01 -5.04
CA VAL A 108 -8.43 2.47 -4.89
C VAL A 108 -7.89 2.00 -6.23
N THR A 109 -8.66 1.19 -6.96
CA THR A 109 -8.25 0.67 -8.27
C THR A 109 -8.16 1.77 -9.31
N THR A 110 -9.09 2.75 -9.29
CA THR A 110 -9.09 3.90 -10.19
C THR A 110 -7.87 4.79 -9.97
N ALA A 111 -7.55 5.13 -8.72
CA ALA A 111 -6.37 5.93 -8.40
C ALA A 111 -5.07 5.23 -8.82
N CYS A 112 -4.96 3.92 -8.61
CA CYS A 112 -3.79 3.15 -9.06
C CYS A 112 -3.64 3.16 -10.59
N LEU A 113 -4.73 3.03 -11.34
CA LEU A 113 -4.70 3.02 -12.81
C LEU A 113 -4.41 4.42 -13.38
N ALA A 114 -4.87 5.48 -12.72
CA ALA A 114 -4.70 6.87 -13.16
C ALA A 114 -3.34 7.47 -12.76
N SER A 115 -2.55 6.81 -11.92
CA SER A 115 -1.30 7.36 -11.38
C SER A 115 -0.08 6.95 -12.20
N ALA A 116 0.86 7.88 -12.36
CA ALA A 116 2.20 7.60 -12.86
C ALA A 116 3.21 7.28 -11.72
N ALA A 117 2.79 7.40 -10.45
CA ALA A 117 3.64 7.09 -9.31
C ALA A 117 3.94 5.58 -9.24
N PRO A 118 5.12 5.19 -8.75
CA PRO A 118 5.40 3.80 -8.43
C PRO A 118 4.33 3.20 -7.53
N LEU A 119 3.93 1.96 -7.81
CA LEU A 119 2.95 1.20 -7.03
C LEU A 119 3.68 0.10 -6.25
N ALA A 120 3.45 0.04 -4.95
CA ALA A 120 3.91 -1.04 -4.08
C ALA A 120 2.70 -1.81 -3.52
N ILE A 121 2.79 -3.12 -3.54
CA ILE A 121 1.75 -4.02 -3.03
C ILE A 121 2.32 -4.82 -1.86
N VAL A 122 1.63 -4.81 -0.73
CA VAL A 122 1.95 -5.58 0.47
C VAL A 122 0.89 -6.67 0.65
N PRO A 123 1.12 -7.90 0.13
CA PRO A 123 0.15 -8.98 0.17
C PRO A 123 -0.22 -9.35 1.62
N ALA A 124 -1.52 -9.58 1.84
CA ALA A 124 -2.05 -10.08 3.12
C ALA A 124 -3.27 -10.96 2.88
N MET A 125 -3.14 -12.26 3.13
CA MET A 125 -4.18 -13.26 2.90
C MET A 125 -3.86 -14.58 3.61
N ASN A 126 -4.81 -15.50 3.63
CA ASN A 126 -4.55 -16.87 4.08
C ASN A 126 -3.46 -17.52 3.20
N GLN A 127 -2.68 -18.43 3.79
CA GLN A 127 -1.57 -19.11 3.10
C GLN A 127 -1.99 -19.90 1.84
N GLN A 128 -3.19 -20.51 1.85
CA GLN A 128 -3.68 -21.24 0.68
C GLN A 128 -4.05 -20.27 -0.45
N MET A 129 -4.67 -19.14 -0.11
CA MET A 129 -4.93 -18.08 -1.08
C MET A 129 -3.63 -17.53 -1.68
N TYR A 130 -2.60 -17.37 -0.85
CA TYR A 130 -1.31 -16.89 -1.34
C TYR A 130 -0.63 -17.91 -2.27
N ARG A 131 -0.68 -19.22 -1.91
CA ARG A 131 -0.09 -20.30 -2.72
C ARG A 131 -0.90 -20.66 -3.96
N ALA A 132 -2.15 -20.21 -4.08
CA ALA A 132 -2.97 -20.47 -5.26
C ALA A 132 -2.25 -19.99 -6.54
N SER A 133 -2.22 -20.85 -7.57
CA SER A 133 -1.51 -20.54 -8.83
C SER A 133 -1.93 -19.21 -9.42
N ILE A 134 -3.22 -18.91 -9.42
CA ILE A 134 -3.73 -17.64 -9.95
C ILE A 134 -3.23 -16.43 -9.15
N THR A 135 -3.06 -16.53 -7.83
CA THR A 135 -2.49 -15.45 -7.00
C THR A 135 -1.03 -15.26 -7.35
N GLN A 136 -0.24 -16.34 -7.48
CA GLN A 136 1.15 -16.26 -7.88
C GLN A 136 1.33 -15.71 -9.29
N GLU A 137 0.49 -16.11 -10.24
CA GLU A 137 0.46 -15.55 -11.59
C GLU A 137 0.16 -14.05 -11.59
N ASN A 138 -0.82 -13.62 -10.79
CA ASN A 138 -1.15 -12.21 -10.67
C ASN A 138 0.03 -11.38 -10.11
N LEU A 139 0.67 -11.87 -9.05
CA LEU A 139 1.85 -11.22 -8.47
C LEU A 139 3.00 -11.15 -9.48
N GLN A 140 3.26 -12.23 -10.20
CA GLN A 140 4.29 -12.28 -11.24
C GLN A 140 4.01 -11.28 -12.37
N ARG A 141 2.75 -11.19 -12.84
CA ARG A 141 2.36 -10.22 -13.88
C ARG A 141 2.54 -8.78 -13.41
N LEU A 142 2.23 -8.50 -12.15
CA LEU A 142 2.42 -7.17 -11.57
C LEU A 142 3.90 -6.82 -11.44
N ASP A 143 4.73 -7.74 -10.98
CA ASP A 143 6.19 -7.58 -10.90
C ASP A 143 6.79 -7.29 -12.29
N GLN A 144 6.39 -8.05 -13.32
CA GLN A 144 6.80 -7.82 -14.71
C GLN A 144 6.37 -6.44 -15.26
N ARG A 145 5.33 -5.84 -14.70
CA ARG A 145 4.88 -4.47 -15.02
C ARG A 145 5.58 -3.39 -14.19
N GLY A 146 6.53 -3.77 -13.34
CA GLY A 146 7.29 -2.85 -12.48
C GLY A 146 6.60 -2.49 -11.18
N VAL A 147 5.53 -3.19 -10.80
CA VAL A 147 4.90 -3.05 -9.48
C VAL A 147 5.80 -3.67 -8.43
N LEU A 148 6.03 -2.95 -7.34
CA LEU A 148 6.88 -3.41 -6.24
C LEU A 148 6.10 -4.37 -5.35
N ILE A 149 6.58 -5.60 -5.18
CA ILE A 149 5.96 -6.58 -4.29
C ILE A 149 6.78 -6.64 -2.99
N TRP A 150 6.19 -6.17 -1.89
CA TRP A 150 6.81 -6.15 -0.57
C TRP A 150 6.21 -7.24 0.33
N GLY A 151 6.93 -8.32 0.54
CA GLY A 151 6.46 -9.49 1.26
C GLY A 151 5.71 -10.51 0.38
N PRO A 152 4.82 -11.33 0.96
CA PRO A 152 4.39 -11.30 2.35
C PRO A 152 5.43 -11.87 3.31
N ASP A 153 5.18 -11.69 4.61
CA ASP A 153 5.88 -12.39 5.68
C ASP A 153 5.27 -13.79 5.91
N SER A 154 6.00 -14.62 6.62
CA SER A 154 5.56 -15.95 7.03
C SER A 154 5.35 -16.01 8.55
N GLY A 155 4.42 -16.85 9.00
CA GLY A 155 4.18 -17.08 10.42
C GLY A 155 2.75 -17.47 10.71
N SER A 156 2.37 -17.41 12.00
CA SER A 156 1.03 -17.74 12.46
C SER A 156 0.01 -16.74 11.93
N GLN A 157 -1.09 -17.25 11.39
CA GLN A 157 -2.22 -16.48 10.83
C GLN A 157 -3.41 -16.49 11.78
N ALA A 158 -4.35 -15.56 11.61
CA ALA A 158 -5.52 -15.44 12.47
C ALA A 158 -6.43 -16.68 12.46
N CYS A 159 -6.39 -17.49 11.40
CA CYS A 159 -7.11 -18.77 11.29
C CYS A 159 -6.40 -19.95 11.97
N GLY A 160 -5.22 -19.74 12.59
CA GLY A 160 -4.42 -20.79 13.22
C GLY A 160 -3.40 -21.47 12.29
N ASP A 161 -3.44 -21.20 10.99
CA ASP A 161 -2.46 -21.70 10.03
C ASP A 161 -1.08 -21.06 10.24
N ILE A 162 -0.03 -21.76 9.80
CA ILE A 162 1.35 -21.24 9.76
C ILE A 162 1.84 -21.30 8.31
N GLY A 163 2.26 -20.16 7.79
CA GLY A 163 2.77 -20.08 6.41
C GLY A 163 2.90 -18.67 5.88
N PRO A 164 3.22 -18.53 4.58
CA PRO A 164 3.29 -17.23 3.91
C PRO A 164 1.90 -16.61 3.77
N GLY A 165 1.84 -15.27 3.72
CA GLY A 165 0.59 -14.54 3.51
C GLY A 165 0.32 -13.48 4.57
N ARG A 166 1.17 -13.36 5.59
CA ARG A 166 1.06 -12.28 6.57
C ARG A 166 1.53 -10.96 5.98
N MET A 167 0.77 -9.90 6.22
CA MET A 167 1.23 -8.55 5.93
C MET A 167 2.56 -8.29 6.63
N LEU A 168 3.53 -7.72 5.93
CA LEU A 168 4.78 -7.24 6.52
C LEU A 168 4.51 -6.37 7.74
N ASP A 169 5.47 -6.37 8.66
CA ASP A 169 5.46 -5.42 9.78
C ASP A 169 5.52 -3.98 9.26
N PRO A 170 4.80 -3.02 9.88
CA PRO A 170 4.84 -1.62 9.50
C PRO A 170 6.24 -1.03 9.37
N LEU A 171 7.18 -1.39 10.24
CA LEU A 171 8.57 -0.91 10.16
C LEU A 171 9.31 -1.46 8.94
N ALA A 172 9.04 -2.69 8.53
CA ALA A 172 9.61 -3.26 7.31
C ALA A 172 9.08 -2.54 6.06
N ILE A 173 7.78 -2.22 6.02
CA ILE A 173 7.19 -1.43 4.93
C ILE A 173 7.83 -0.03 4.86
N VAL A 174 8.03 0.62 6.00
CA VAL A 174 8.73 1.92 6.07
C VAL A 174 10.15 1.81 5.56
N ALA A 175 10.88 0.73 5.89
CA ALA A 175 12.25 0.50 5.39
C ALA A 175 12.26 0.38 3.85
N HIS A 176 11.30 -0.32 3.26
CA HIS A 176 11.13 -0.39 1.80
C HIS A 176 10.85 1.00 1.19
N ALA A 177 9.97 1.79 1.79
CA ALA A 177 9.68 3.15 1.33
C ALA A 177 10.92 4.06 1.42
N LEU A 178 11.69 3.96 2.49
CA LEU A 178 12.95 4.71 2.66
C LEU A 178 13.99 4.34 1.60
N SER A 179 14.18 3.05 1.31
CA SER A 179 15.13 2.60 0.30
C SER A 179 14.78 3.13 -1.10
N ARG A 180 13.49 3.27 -1.38
CA ARG A 180 12.99 3.81 -2.65
C ARG A 180 13.17 5.34 -2.75
N ALA A 181 13.10 6.05 -1.63
CA ALA A 181 13.28 7.50 -1.58
C ALA A 181 14.76 7.93 -1.58
N ALA A 182 15.68 7.00 -1.33
CA ALA A 182 17.11 7.30 -1.34
C ALA A 182 17.58 7.68 -2.75
N PRO A 183 18.34 8.78 -2.93
CA PRO A 183 18.91 9.11 -4.23
C PRO A 183 19.86 8.00 -4.68
N VAL A 184 19.83 7.66 -5.96
CA VAL A 184 20.60 6.57 -6.60
C VAL A 184 22.13 6.65 -6.30
N PHE A 185 22.64 7.80 -5.93
CA PHE A 185 24.04 8.01 -5.56
C PHE A 185 24.49 7.22 -4.31
N TYR A 186 23.60 6.88 -3.39
CA TYR A 186 23.98 6.14 -2.17
C TYR A 186 24.14 4.63 -2.42
N LEU A 187 23.47 4.07 -3.40
CA LEU A 187 23.60 2.64 -3.74
C LEU A 187 24.97 2.31 -4.38
N HIS A 188 25.58 3.24 -5.09
CA HIS A 188 26.93 3.05 -5.67
C HIS A 188 28.06 3.14 -4.63
N LEU A 189 27.88 3.93 -3.57
CA LEU A 189 28.90 4.03 -2.50
C LEU A 189 28.96 2.78 -1.61
N LEU A 190 27.83 2.13 -1.38
CA LEU A 190 27.80 0.87 -0.60
C LEU A 190 28.44 -0.29 -1.36
N HIS A 191 28.39 -0.30 -2.68
CA HIS A 191 29.05 -1.32 -3.51
C HIS A 191 30.57 -1.16 -3.53
N PHE A 192 31.07 0.06 -3.39
CA PHE A 192 32.52 0.37 -3.37
C PHE A 192 33.20 0.16 -1.99
N LEU A 193 32.42 0.04 -0.91
CA LEU A 193 32.94 -0.17 0.44
C LEU A 193 32.97 -1.63 0.88
N ILE A 194 32.47 -2.57 0.04
CA ILE A 194 32.40 -4.02 0.33
C ILE A 194 33.29 -4.83 -0.65
N THR A 195 33.98 -4.16 -1.57
CA THR A 195 35.04 -4.73 -2.40
C THR A 195 36.39 -4.23 -1.94
#